data_da07388b9a93845eeeef8cc7e0ca8ef3
#
_entry.id   da07388b9a93845eeeef8cc7e0ca8ef3
#
_cell.length_a   1.000
_cell.length_b   1.000
_cell.length_c   1.000
_cell.angle_alpha   90.00
_cell.angle_beta   90.00
_cell.angle_gamma   90.00
#
_symmetry.space_group_name_H-M   'P 1'
#
loop_
_entity.id
_entity.type
_entity.pdbx_description
1 polymer ?
#
loop_
_entity_poly.entity_id
_entity_poly.type
_entity_poly.pdbx_seq_one_letter_code
_entity_poly.pdbx_strand_id
1 'polypeptide(L)'
;MNILQEYTLDFVRRNKRSSIAIMLAILLTTTMMSSLCGLLYTMWTDFIKLSIEKEGNWHGELFDYTYGSDLPLIENFSSVDDVMVKGQWYVGKINDEKRDYIIYRNATSEYWNSMPEKDTIIEGRRPNNANEIALSKQYFENNPSVKIGDKITLPIGDRILNGKPLEPIAPKSKGESFKKISEATLTIVGKVDVSTSSVIPAYTALGYLDKTSIKPNDSITVYLRFKNIRDTYKELPKLAKSLGWKTNEYGKYNLKYNSNYLLKMLVFSPEQKASMSSISKFSTPIMYLTIAIFTVAVFVMVIYNAFSLSANARLTQLG
;
A
#
# COMPACT_ATOMS: atom_id res chain seq x y z
N MET A 1 51.53 16.80 -22.99
CA MET A 1 50.85 17.17 -21.74
C MET A 1 50.43 18.62 -21.88
N ASN A 2 49.22 19.02 -21.49
CA ASN A 2 48.77 20.41 -21.67
C ASN A 2 49.46 21.30 -20.60
N ILE A 3 49.87 22.52 -20.96
CA ILE A 3 50.57 23.49 -20.08
C ILE A 3 49.85 23.63 -18.73
N LEU A 4 48.50 23.59 -18.72
CA LEU A 4 47.70 23.59 -17.51
C LEU A 4 47.92 22.37 -16.59
N GLN A 5 48.13 21.20 -17.17
CA GLN A 5 48.39 19.96 -16.40
C GLN A 5 49.79 19.99 -15.76
N GLU A 6 50.77 20.50 -16.48
CA GLU A 6 52.14 20.62 -16.01
C GLU A 6 52.23 21.64 -14.88
N TYR A 7 51.59 22.81 -15.03
CA TYR A 7 51.47 23.81 -13.99
C TYR A 7 50.75 23.29 -12.74
N THR A 8 49.66 22.54 -12.92
CA THR A 8 48.93 21.97 -11.81
C THR A 8 49.74 20.93 -11.04
N LEU A 9 50.49 20.08 -11.74
CA LEU A 9 51.37 19.09 -11.12
C LEU A 9 52.53 19.72 -10.33
N ASP A 10 53.15 20.72 -10.90
CA ASP A 10 54.24 21.47 -10.22
C ASP A 10 53.71 22.25 -9.01
N PHE A 11 52.50 22.80 -9.12
CA PHE A 11 51.85 23.46 -8.00
C PHE A 11 51.57 22.50 -6.85
N VAL A 12 50.98 21.30 -7.13
CA VAL A 12 50.71 20.26 -6.12
C VAL A 12 52.00 19.78 -5.47
N ARG A 13 53.09 19.63 -6.24
CA ARG A 13 54.41 19.23 -5.73
C ARG A 13 55.04 20.28 -4.79
N ARG A 14 54.89 21.56 -5.08
CA ARG A 14 55.44 22.64 -4.25
C ARG A 14 54.62 22.89 -2.98
N ASN A 15 53.30 22.67 -3.03
CA ASN A 15 52.39 22.93 -1.91
C ASN A 15 51.73 21.64 -1.37
N LYS A 16 52.51 20.58 -1.15
CA LYS A 16 52.03 19.22 -0.77
C LYS A 16 51.03 19.25 0.40
N ARG A 17 51.35 19.95 1.49
CA ARG A 17 50.49 19.96 2.70
C ARG A 17 49.10 20.56 2.44
N SER A 18 49.04 21.71 1.76
CA SER A 18 47.79 22.38 1.40
C SER A 18 46.99 21.58 0.39
N SER A 19 47.65 21.01 -0.62
CA SER A 19 47.00 20.16 -1.63
C SER A 19 46.42 18.88 -1.02
N ILE A 20 47.13 18.23 -0.10
CA ILE A 20 46.63 17.05 0.62
C ILE A 20 45.43 17.42 1.50
N ALA A 21 45.50 18.57 2.23
CA ALA A 21 44.39 19.03 3.05
C ALA A 21 43.11 19.28 2.22
N ILE A 22 43.24 19.90 1.04
CA ILE A 22 42.12 20.13 0.13
C ILE A 22 41.57 18.78 -0.40
N MET A 23 42.44 17.86 -0.85
CA MET A 23 42.02 16.55 -1.33
C MET A 23 41.29 15.76 -0.24
N LEU A 24 41.77 15.76 1.00
CA LEU A 24 41.12 15.11 2.13
C LEU A 24 39.77 15.76 2.47
N ALA A 25 39.67 17.09 2.42
CA ALA A 25 38.42 17.81 2.64
C ALA A 25 37.36 17.42 1.57
N ILE A 26 37.76 17.41 0.29
CA ILE A 26 36.88 17.00 -0.80
C ILE A 26 36.47 15.54 -0.65
N LEU A 27 37.41 14.65 -0.38
CA LEU A 27 37.10 13.21 -0.18
C LEU A 27 36.14 13.02 0.98
N LEU A 28 36.39 13.66 2.13
CA LEU A 28 35.53 13.53 3.31
C LEU A 28 34.11 14.06 3.02
N THR A 29 34.02 15.26 2.42
CA THR A 29 32.69 15.84 2.12
C THR A 29 31.91 15.05 1.08
N THR A 30 32.57 14.55 0.04
CA THR A 30 31.88 13.72 -0.98
C THR A 30 31.42 12.38 -0.40
N THR A 31 32.25 11.75 0.45
CA THR A 31 31.88 10.50 1.12
C THR A 31 30.70 10.71 2.08
N MET A 32 30.75 11.76 2.91
CA MET A 32 29.64 12.11 3.81
C MET A 32 28.36 12.42 3.04
N MET A 33 28.44 13.19 1.95
CA MET A 33 27.30 13.52 1.11
C MET A 33 26.69 12.28 0.46
N SER A 34 27.53 11.40 -0.10
CA SER A 34 27.07 10.13 -0.67
C SER A 34 26.37 9.25 0.36
N SER A 35 26.97 9.13 1.55
CA SER A 35 26.39 8.35 2.66
C SER A 35 25.03 8.91 3.10
N LEU A 36 24.90 10.24 3.21
CA LEU A 36 23.66 10.89 3.57
C LEU A 36 22.57 10.67 2.50
N CYS A 37 22.91 10.88 1.22
CA CYS A 37 21.97 10.61 0.12
C CYS A 37 21.50 9.16 0.11
N GLY A 38 22.41 8.21 0.34
CA GLY A 38 22.08 6.80 0.47
C GLY A 38 21.12 6.52 1.63
N LEU A 39 21.38 7.10 2.79
CA LEU A 39 20.54 6.95 3.97
C LEU A 39 19.13 7.52 3.74
N LEU A 40 19.01 8.72 3.19
CA LEU A 40 17.73 9.34 2.87
C LEU A 40 16.93 8.52 1.85
N TYR A 41 17.61 8.00 0.82
CA TYR A 41 16.99 7.12 -0.18
C TYR A 41 16.47 5.82 0.46
N THR A 42 17.27 5.18 1.30
CA THR A 42 16.88 3.95 2.02
C THR A 42 15.67 4.23 2.91
N MET A 43 15.70 5.28 3.72
CA MET A 43 14.56 5.65 4.56
C MET A 43 13.29 5.88 3.74
N TRP A 44 13.39 6.59 2.62
CA TRP A 44 12.22 6.84 1.76
C TRP A 44 11.67 5.54 1.16
N THR A 45 12.52 4.66 0.65
CA THR A 45 12.11 3.37 0.11
C THR A 45 11.47 2.48 1.19
N ASP A 46 11.99 2.52 2.41
CA ASP A 46 11.43 1.77 3.53
C ASP A 46 10.04 2.30 3.94
N PHE A 47 9.83 3.62 3.94
CA PHE A 47 8.50 4.20 4.15
C PHE A 47 7.49 3.78 3.08
N ILE A 48 7.91 3.68 1.82
CA ILE A 48 7.05 3.17 0.74
C ILE A 48 6.72 1.70 0.99
N LYS A 49 7.72 0.85 1.29
CA LYS A 49 7.52 -0.57 1.60
C LYS A 49 6.56 -0.77 2.77
N LEU A 50 6.78 -0.08 3.87
CA LEU A 50 5.89 -0.12 5.05
C LEU A 50 4.46 0.30 4.71
N SER A 51 4.27 1.23 3.77
CA SER A 51 2.93 1.62 3.31
C SER A 51 2.26 0.50 2.52
N ILE A 52 3.01 -0.13 1.62
CA ILE A 52 2.53 -1.27 0.83
C ILE A 52 2.20 -2.46 1.74
N GLU A 53 3.04 -2.74 2.73
CA GLU A 53 2.81 -3.81 3.71
C GLU A 53 1.56 -3.59 4.57
N LYS A 54 1.22 -2.33 4.88
CA LYS A 54 0.07 -1.99 5.71
C LYS A 54 -1.23 -1.82 4.93
N GLU A 55 -1.18 -1.27 3.74
CA GLU A 55 -2.37 -0.82 3.00
C GLU A 55 -2.46 -1.40 1.59
N GLY A 56 -1.40 -2.06 1.09
CA GLY A 56 -1.32 -2.52 -0.29
C GLY A 56 -0.81 -1.43 -1.25
N ASN A 57 -0.58 -1.82 -2.51
CA ASN A 57 -0.03 -0.93 -3.55
C ASN A 57 -1.09 -0.43 -4.56
N TRP A 58 -2.35 -0.45 -4.18
CA TRP A 58 -3.43 0.10 -4.97
C TRP A 58 -3.42 1.64 -4.96
N HIS A 59 -4.00 2.26 -5.98
CA HIS A 59 -4.07 3.72 -6.13
C HIS A 59 -5.43 4.29 -5.80
N GLY A 60 -6.49 3.66 -6.29
CA GLY A 60 -7.87 4.06 -6.09
C GLY A 60 -8.82 2.88 -5.91
N GLU A 61 -9.93 3.09 -5.22
CA GLU A 61 -10.96 2.09 -4.94
C GLU A 61 -12.30 2.59 -5.44
N LEU A 62 -12.96 1.76 -6.23
CA LEU A 62 -14.37 1.88 -6.58
C LEU A 62 -15.15 1.06 -5.56
N PHE A 63 -15.69 1.76 -4.57
CA PHE A 63 -16.45 1.21 -3.48
C PHE A 63 -17.90 1.65 -3.61
N ASP A 64 -18.82 0.75 -3.33
CA ASP A 64 -20.27 0.90 -3.56
C ASP A 64 -20.65 1.12 -5.05
N TYR A 65 -21.79 0.60 -5.45
CA TYR A 65 -22.35 0.74 -6.82
C TYR A 65 -21.49 0.17 -7.95
N THR A 66 -20.48 -0.65 -7.68
CA THR A 66 -19.74 -1.37 -8.72
C THR A 66 -20.27 -2.78 -8.83
N TYR A 67 -20.62 -3.17 -10.04
CA TYR A 67 -21.19 -4.48 -10.35
C TYR A 67 -20.29 -5.23 -11.34
N GLY A 68 -20.52 -6.55 -11.43
CA GLY A 68 -19.78 -7.37 -12.39
C GLY A 68 -19.92 -6.90 -13.84
N SER A 69 -21.08 -6.29 -14.20
CA SER A 69 -21.29 -5.67 -15.50
C SER A 69 -20.34 -4.52 -15.84
N ASP A 70 -19.76 -3.88 -14.84
CA ASP A 70 -18.87 -2.72 -15.01
C ASP A 70 -17.41 -3.16 -15.28
N LEU A 71 -17.08 -4.41 -14.92
CA LEU A 71 -15.72 -4.91 -14.97
C LEU A 71 -15.05 -4.80 -16.36
N PRO A 72 -15.72 -5.15 -17.48
CA PRO A 72 -15.12 -5.01 -18.79
C PRO A 72 -14.76 -3.57 -19.15
N LEU A 73 -15.57 -2.58 -18.73
CA LEU A 73 -15.27 -1.17 -18.94
C LEU A 73 -14.09 -0.71 -18.10
N ILE A 74 -14.02 -1.17 -16.85
CA ILE A 74 -12.94 -0.85 -15.92
C ILE A 74 -11.60 -1.41 -16.44
N GLU A 75 -11.58 -2.70 -16.84
CA GLU A 75 -10.37 -3.36 -17.35
C GLU A 75 -9.86 -2.76 -18.66
N ASN A 76 -10.76 -2.31 -19.52
CA ASN A 76 -10.43 -1.68 -20.80
C ASN A 76 -10.20 -0.17 -20.71
N PHE A 77 -10.28 0.44 -19.52
CA PHE A 77 -10.04 1.87 -19.37
C PHE A 77 -8.56 2.18 -19.61
N SER A 78 -8.28 3.08 -20.54
CA SER A 78 -6.95 3.26 -21.16
C SER A 78 -5.81 3.56 -20.19
N SER A 79 -6.10 4.21 -19.06
CA SER A 79 -5.12 4.57 -18.04
C SER A 79 -4.97 3.52 -16.93
N VAL A 80 -5.82 2.50 -16.87
CA VAL A 80 -5.74 1.42 -15.89
C VAL A 80 -4.62 0.45 -16.28
N ASP A 81 -3.86 0.02 -15.29
CA ASP A 81 -2.77 -0.95 -15.38
C ASP A 81 -3.20 -2.30 -14.82
N ASP A 82 -3.79 -2.28 -13.62
CA ASP A 82 -4.17 -3.51 -12.92
C ASP A 82 -5.52 -3.33 -12.19
N VAL A 83 -6.31 -4.40 -12.20
CA VAL A 83 -7.66 -4.45 -11.62
C VAL A 83 -7.74 -5.59 -10.63
N MET A 84 -7.87 -5.25 -9.37
CA MET A 84 -7.96 -6.15 -8.24
C MET A 84 -9.40 -6.18 -7.75
N VAL A 85 -10.02 -7.35 -7.71
CA VAL A 85 -11.44 -7.49 -7.37
C VAL A 85 -11.61 -8.24 -6.07
N LYS A 86 -12.46 -7.71 -5.20
CA LYS A 86 -12.95 -8.34 -3.99
C LYS A 86 -14.46 -8.51 -4.10
N GLY A 87 -14.94 -9.74 -3.94
CA GLY A 87 -16.35 -10.09 -4.03
C GLY A 87 -17.15 -9.69 -2.79
N GLN A 88 -18.40 -10.09 -2.76
CA GLN A 88 -19.29 -9.91 -1.61
C GLN A 88 -18.89 -10.80 -0.42
N TRP A 89 -19.46 -10.50 0.74
CA TRP A 89 -19.32 -11.33 1.92
C TRP A 89 -20.14 -12.60 1.81
N TYR A 90 -19.58 -13.69 2.32
CA TYR A 90 -20.27 -14.96 2.56
C TYR A 90 -20.30 -15.24 4.04
N VAL A 91 -21.43 -15.73 4.52
CA VAL A 91 -21.64 -16.19 5.89
C VAL A 91 -21.96 -17.68 5.86
N GLY A 92 -21.04 -18.48 6.35
CA GLY A 92 -21.23 -19.92 6.52
C GLY A 92 -21.60 -20.24 7.95
N LYS A 93 -22.71 -20.94 8.17
CA LYS A 93 -23.10 -21.39 9.52
C LYS A 93 -22.29 -22.61 9.91
N ILE A 94 -21.83 -22.63 11.14
CA ILE A 94 -21.12 -23.77 11.74
C ILE A 94 -21.78 -24.18 13.05
N ASN A 95 -21.47 -25.39 13.49
CA ASN A 95 -21.88 -25.88 14.80
C ASN A 95 -20.64 -25.84 15.73
N ASP A 96 -20.37 -24.67 16.28
CA ASP A 96 -19.22 -24.41 17.17
C ASP A 96 -19.72 -23.68 18.43
N GLU A 97 -19.25 -24.09 19.60
CA GLU A 97 -19.72 -23.55 20.90
C GLU A 97 -19.33 -22.09 21.11
N LYS A 98 -18.26 -21.63 20.47
CA LYS A 98 -17.70 -20.28 20.69
C LYS A 98 -18.20 -19.27 19.65
N ARG A 99 -18.39 -19.70 18.40
CA ARG A 99 -18.80 -18.84 17.31
C ARG A 99 -19.73 -19.58 16.35
N ASP A 100 -20.80 -18.93 15.96
CA ASP A 100 -21.87 -19.55 15.15
C ASP A 100 -21.54 -19.59 13.65
N TYR A 101 -20.54 -18.79 13.21
CA TYR A 101 -20.33 -18.57 11.77
C TYR A 101 -18.85 -18.55 11.37
N ILE A 102 -18.61 -18.78 10.09
CA ILE A 102 -17.39 -18.40 9.36
C ILE A 102 -17.79 -17.31 8.37
N ILE A 103 -17.13 -16.16 8.40
CA ILE A 103 -17.30 -15.09 7.41
C ILE A 103 -16.09 -14.99 6.52
N TYR A 104 -16.30 -14.88 5.22
CA TYR A 104 -15.21 -14.74 4.27
C TYR A 104 -15.62 -13.90 3.06
N ARG A 105 -14.61 -13.34 2.40
CA ARG A 105 -14.75 -12.72 1.08
C ARG A 105 -13.81 -13.42 0.11
N ASN A 106 -14.31 -13.65 -1.08
CA ASN A 106 -13.50 -14.13 -2.17
C ASN A 106 -12.82 -12.94 -2.83
N ALA A 107 -11.56 -13.11 -3.23
CA ALA A 107 -10.83 -12.10 -3.97
C ALA A 107 -9.96 -12.72 -5.05
N THR A 108 -9.64 -11.94 -6.08
CA THR A 108 -8.83 -12.38 -7.21
C THR A 108 -7.36 -12.54 -6.82
N SER A 109 -6.59 -13.23 -7.66
CA SER A 109 -5.15 -13.41 -7.47
C SER A 109 -4.41 -12.07 -7.42
N GLU A 110 -4.81 -11.10 -8.24
CA GLU A 110 -4.22 -9.76 -8.29
C GLU A 110 -4.43 -9.03 -6.96
N TYR A 111 -5.64 -9.16 -6.37
CA TYR A 111 -5.92 -8.62 -5.03
C TYR A 111 -4.98 -9.22 -3.99
N TRP A 112 -4.91 -10.55 -3.92
CA TRP A 112 -4.06 -11.24 -2.94
C TRP A 112 -2.56 -10.93 -3.09
N ASN A 113 -2.09 -10.63 -4.30
CA ASN A 113 -0.70 -10.28 -4.54
C ASN A 113 -0.35 -8.85 -4.14
N SER A 114 -1.34 -7.98 -4.04
CA SER A 114 -1.18 -6.54 -3.88
C SER A 114 -1.59 -6.01 -2.51
N MET A 115 -2.36 -6.79 -1.74
CA MET A 115 -2.95 -6.36 -0.47
C MET A 115 -2.20 -6.91 0.74
N PRO A 116 -2.32 -6.26 1.92
CA PRO A 116 -1.61 -6.67 3.14
C PRO A 116 -1.94 -8.09 3.58
N GLU A 117 -3.15 -8.57 3.30
CA GLU A 117 -3.60 -9.91 3.67
C GLU A 117 -2.74 -11.02 3.05
N LYS A 118 -1.91 -10.70 2.05
CA LYS A 118 -0.98 -11.67 1.46
C LYS A 118 0.01 -12.27 2.48
N ASP A 119 0.39 -11.49 3.48
CA ASP A 119 1.41 -11.83 4.46
C ASP A 119 0.81 -12.43 5.75
N THR A 120 -0.51 -12.68 5.77
CA THR A 120 -1.20 -13.24 6.94
C THR A 120 -1.19 -14.77 6.97
N ILE A 121 -0.65 -15.45 5.97
CA ILE A 121 -0.55 -16.92 5.94
C ILE A 121 0.49 -17.39 6.95
N ILE A 122 0.05 -18.17 7.95
CA ILE A 122 0.90 -18.77 8.97
C ILE A 122 1.39 -20.17 8.54
N GLU A 123 0.45 -20.94 7.92
CA GLU A 123 0.69 -22.32 7.53
C GLU A 123 -0.10 -22.65 6.27
N GLY A 124 0.44 -23.51 5.42
CA GLY A 124 -0.18 -23.88 4.15
C GLY A 124 -0.04 -22.79 3.09
N ARG A 125 -1.12 -22.49 2.37
CA ARG A 125 -1.12 -21.51 1.28
C ARG A 125 -2.45 -20.75 1.19
N ARG A 126 -2.47 -19.74 0.34
CA ARG A 126 -3.71 -19.05 -0.03
C ARG A 126 -4.59 -19.94 -0.94
N PRO A 127 -5.91 -19.75 -0.89
CA PRO A 127 -6.82 -20.33 -1.88
C PRO A 127 -6.45 -19.88 -3.30
N ASN A 128 -6.46 -20.80 -4.25
CA ASN A 128 -6.17 -20.52 -5.67
C ASN A 128 -7.31 -20.98 -6.60
N ASN A 129 -8.39 -21.52 -6.03
CA ASN A 129 -9.63 -21.85 -6.74
C ASN A 129 -10.85 -21.67 -5.83
N ALA A 130 -12.03 -21.64 -6.41
CA ALA A 130 -13.29 -21.34 -5.72
C ALA A 130 -13.70 -22.37 -4.65
N ASN A 131 -13.13 -23.58 -4.68
CA ASN A 131 -13.45 -24.67 -3.73
C ASN A 131 -12.44 -24.74 -2.58
N GLU A 132 -11.64 -23.69 -2.38
CA GLU A 132 -10.64 -23.62 -1.34
C GLU A 132 -10.90 -22.47 -0.38
N ILE A 133 -10.48 -22.67 0.87
CA ILE A 133 -10.61 -21.68 1.93
C ILE A 133 -9.37 -21.71 2.83
N ALA A 134 -8.92 -20.54 3.29
CA ALA A 134 -7.93 -20.43 4.35
C ALA A 134 -8.61 -19.87 5.60
N LEU A 135 -8.54 -20.60 6.70
CA LEU A 135 -9.26 -20.28 7.93
C LEU A 135 -8.36 -19.55 8.94
N SER A 136 -8.96 -18.72 9.77
CA SER A 136 -8.24 -18.00 10.82
C SER A 136 -7.59 -18.93 11.85
N LYS A 137 -6.48 -18.50 12.44
CA LYS A 137 -5.81 -19.17 13.54
C LYS A 137 -6.76 -19.50 14.68
N GLN A 138 -7.67 -18.57 15.02
CA GLN A 138 -8.67 -18.77 16.08
C GLN A 138 -9.60 -19.97 15.81
N TYR A 139 -9.92 -20.27 14.55
CA TYR A 139 -10.73 -21.44 14.22
C TYR A 139 -10.01 -22.73 14.57
N PHE A 140 -8.74 -22.87 14.22
CA PHE A 140 -7.93 -24.05 14.55
C PHE A 140 -7.70 -24.20 16.06
N GLU A 141 -7.49 -23.09 16.77
CA GLU A 141 -7.31 -23.09 18.23
C GLU A 141 -8.57 -23.62 18.96
N ASN A 142 -9.74 -23.32 18.43
CA ASN A 142 -11.01 -23.77 18.98
C ASN A 142 -11.44 -25.15 18.45
N ASN A 143 -10.89 -25.58 17.31
CA ASN A 143 -11.19 -26.86 16.65
C ASN A 143 -9.89 -27.63 16.37
N PRO A 144 -9.20 -28.17 17.40
CA PRO A 144 -7.84 -28.75 17.24
C PRO A 144 -7.82 -30.06 16.44
N SER A 145 -8.96 -30.67 16.19
CA SER A 145 -9.09 -31.86 15.31
C SER A 145 -9.01 -31.52 13.83
N VAL A 146 -9.29 -30.27 13.45
CA VAL A 146 -9.29 -29.82 12.05
C VAL A 146 -7.88 -29.57 11.57
N LYS A 147 -7.58 -30.03 10.34
CA LYS A 147 -6.26 -29.94 9.71
C LYS A 147 -6.36 -29.30 8.33
N ILE A 148 -5.24 -28.75 7.86
CA ILE A 148 -5.07 -28.38 6.45
C ILE A 148 -5.20 -29.66 5.61
N GLY A 149 -6.00 -29.58 4.55
CA GLY A 149 -6.40 -30.69 3.68
C GLY A 149 -7.81 -31.21 3.96
N ASP A 150 -8.37 -30.95 5.13
CA ASP A 150 -9.74 -31.34 5.45
C ASP A 150 -10.76 -30.56 4.60
N LYS A 151 -11.94 -31.17 4.44
CA LYS A 151 -13.07 -30.50 3.79
C LYS A 151 -14.07 -30.02 4.84
N ILE A 152 -14.55 -28.81 4.64
CA ILE A 152 -15.62 -28.23 5.45
C ILE A 152 -16.83 -27.94 4.57
N THR A 153 -18.01 -28.42 4.97
CA THR A 153 -19.27 -28.10 4.30
C THR A 153 -20.01 -27.04 5.09
N LEU A 154 -20.24 -25.90 4.45
CA LEU A 154 -20.85 -24.72 5.06
C LEU A 154 -22.19 -24.43 4.43
N PRO A 155 -23.31 -24.49 5.19
CA PRO A 155 -24.54 -23.80 4.82
C PRO A 155 -24.27 -22.31 4.68
N ILE A 156 -24.42 -21.76 3.48
CA ILE A 156 -24.18 -20.34 3.16
C ILE A 156 -25.51 -19.60 3.17
N GLY A 157 -25.55 -18.43 3.79
CA GLY A 157 -26.79 -17.66 3.88
C GLY A 157 -26.61 -16.33 4.60
N ASP A 158 -27.75 -15.78 5.02
CA ASP A 158 -27.80 -14.48 5.70
C ASP A 158 -28.15 -14.65 7.19
N ARG A 159 -27.54 -13.82 8.01
CA ARG A 159 -27.97 -13.57 9.38
C ARG A 159 -29.18 -12.63 9.32
N ILE A 160 -30.27 -12.99 9.95
CA ILE A 160 -31.53 -12.25 9.90
C ILE A 160 -31.92 -11.79 11.30
N LEU A 161 -32.25 -10.51 11.45
CA LEU A 161 -32.83 -9.94 12.66
C LEU A 161 -34.10 -9.15 12.30
N ASN A 162 -35.21 -9.46 12.94
CA ASN A 162 -36.50 -8.82 12.67
C ASN A 162 -36.90 -8.85 11.17
N GLY A 163 -36.62 -9.97 10.49
CA GLY A 163 -36.92 -10.15 9.08
C GLY A 163 -35.97 -9.43 8.09
N LYS A 164 -34.92 -8.75 8.57
CA LYS A 164 -33.96 -8.03 7.73
C LYS A 164 -32.57 -8.67 7.81
N PRO A 165 -31.81 -8.71 6.72
CA PRO A 165 -30.42 -9.15 6.74
C PRO A 165 -29.58 -8.24 7.65
N LEU A 166 -28.71 -8.87 8.43
CA LEU A 166 -27.66 -8.20 9.18
C LEU A 166 -26.36 -8.14 8.35
N GLU A 167 -25.58 -7.10 8.59
CA GLU A 167 -24.20 -7.07 8.09
C GLU A 167 -23.42 -8.28 8.60
N PRO A 168 -22.62 -8.95 7.76
CA PRO A 168 -21.87 -10.15 8.14
C PRO A 168 -21.02 -9.98 9.40
N ILE A 169 -20.45 -8.78 9.56
CA ILE A 169 -19.57 -8.40 10.68
C ILE A 169 -20.33 -7.77 11.87
N ALA A 170 -21.67 -7.74 11.84
CA ALA A 170 -22.43 -7.19 12.95
C ALA A 170 -22.23 -8.02 14.24
N PRO A 171 -22.24 -7.39 15.42
CA PRO A 171 -22.23 -8.08 16.70
C PRO A 171 -23.38 -9.08 16.82
N LYS A 172 -23.23 -10.10 17.69
CA LYS A 172 -24.31 -11.05 17.96
C LYS A 172 -25.50 -10.33 18.58
N SER A 173 -26.67 -10.57 18.01
CA SER A 173 -27.92 -9.96 18.47
C SER A 173 -28.90 -11.02 18.98
N LYS A 174 -29.62 -10.71 20.09
CA LYS A 174 -30.63 -11.60 20.64
C LYS A 174 -31.79 -11.73 19.65
N GLY A 175 -32.16 -12.97 19.34
CA GLY A 175 -33.29 -13.27 18.43
C GLY A 175 -32.88 -13.27 16.94
N GLU A 176 -31.60 -13.23 16.63
CA GLU A 176 -31.15 -13.45 15.24
C GLU A 176 -31.37 -14.92 14.81
N SER A 177 -31.67 -15.09 13.54
CA SER A 177 -31.82 -16.38 12.88
C SER A 177 -30.92 -16.49 11.66
N PHE A 178 -30.74 -17.67 11.13
CA PHE A 178 -29.96 -17.88 9.90
C PHE A 178 -30.86 -18.40 8.78
N LYS A 179 -30.84 -17.70 7.64
CA LYS A 179 -31.56 -18.10 6.44
C LYS A 179 -30.57 -18.70 5.45
N LYS A 180 -30.59 -20.06 5.33
CA LYS A 180 -29.75 -20.74 4.34
C LYS A 180 -30.20 -20.37 2.93
N ILE A 181 -29.24 -20.05 2.05
CA ILE A 181 -29.43 -19.75 0.62
C ILE A 181 -28.84 -20.89 -0.23
N SER A 182 -27.63 -21.34 0.13
CA SER A 182 -26.90 -22.35 -0.61
C SER A 182 -26.02 -23.19 0.33
N GLU A 183 -25.18 -24.02 -0.25
CA GLU A 183 -24.21 -24.83 0.48
C GLU A 183 -22.90 -24.86 -0.30
N ALA A 184 -21.76 -24.76 0.39
CA ALA A 184 -20.45 -24.84 -0.20
C ALA A 184 -19.60 -25.88 0.53
N THR A 185 -18.96 -26.78 -0.21
CA THR A 185 -17.93 -27.69 0.33
C THR A 185 -16.57 -27.18 -0.10
N LEU A 186 -15.75 -26.79 0.86
CA LEU A 186 -14.47 -26.12 0.66
C LEU A 186 -13.35 -26.96 1.26
N THR A 187 -12.21 -27.03 0.57
CA THR A 187 -11.00 -27.65 1.09
C THR A 187 -10.19 -26.59 1.87
N ILE A 188 -9.81 -26.89 3.09
CA ILE A 188 -8.99 -26.03 3.92
C ILE A 188 -7.55 -26.10 3.43
N VAL A 189 -7.00 -25.00 2.90
CA VAL A 189 -5.66 -24.99 2.29
C VAL A 189 -4.65 -24.15 3.06
N GLY A 190 -5.11 -23.40 4.05
CA GLY A 190 -4.21 -22.53 4.82
C GLY A 190 -4.79 -22.08 6.15
N LYS A 191 -3.88 -21.66 7.01
CA LYS A 191 -4.12 -21.02 8.30
C LYS A 191 -3.63 -19.58 8.25
N VAL A 192 -4.48 -18.63 8.63
CA VAL A 192 -4.21 -17.21 8.49
C VAL A 192 -4.27 -16.47 9.84
N ASP A 193 -3.41 -15.48 10.02
CA ASP A 193 -3.40 -14.60 11.20
C ASP A 193 -4.35 -13.40 10.97
N VAL A 194 -5.62 -13.75 10.73
CA VAL A 194 -6.69 -12.77 10.65
C VAL A 194 -7.66 -13.06 11.77
N SER A 195 -7.85 -12.12 12.67
CA SER A 195 -8.76 -12.28 13.81
C SER A 195 -9.97 -11.36 13.68
N THR A 196 -11.12 -11.88 14.08
CA THR A 196 -12.31 -11.07 14.29
C THR A 196 -12.42 -10.64 15.75
N SER A 197 -13.01 -9.46 15.98
CA SER A 197 -13.37 -9.00 17.32
C SER A 197 -14.21 -10.05 18.06
N SER A 198 -14.06 -10.14 19.37
CA SER A 198 -14.81 -11.07 20.22
C SER A 198 -16.33 -10.87 20.19
N VAL A 199 -16.78 -9.65 19.85
CA VAL A 199 -18.22 -9.33 19.75
C VAL A 199 -18.87 -9.86 18.48
N ILE A 200 -18.08 -10.22 17.45
CA ILE A 200 -18.57 -10.78 16.18
C ILE A 200 -18.66 -12.29 16.35
N PRO A 201 -19.83 -12.91 16.12
CA PRO A 201 -20.03 -14.35 16.33
C PRO A 201 -19.48 -15.19 15.18
N ALA A 202 -18.35 -14.80 14.59
CA ALA A 202 -17.80 -15.45 13.42
C ALA A 202 -16.27 -15.53 13.43
N TYR A 203 -15.73 -16.60 12.87
CA TYR A 203 -14.33 -16.69 12.46
C TYR A 203 -14.15 -16.04 11.09
N THR A 204 -13.01 -15.41 10.85
CA THR A 204 -12.66 -14.89 9.53
C THR A 204 -11.98 -15.95 8.68
N ALA A 205 -12.22 -15.90 7.39
CA ALA A 205 -11.51 -16.73 6.41
C ALA A 205 -11.28 -15.97 5.11
N LEU A 206 -10.37 -16.51 4.29
CA LEU A 206 -10.03 -15.99 2.96
C LEU A 206 -10.47 -17.01 1.90
N GLY A 207 -11.07 -16.52 0.83
CA GLY A 207 -11.48 -17.33 -0.32
C GLY A 207 -10.91 -16.81 -1.64
N TYR A 208 -11.10 -17.54 -2.71
CA TYR A 208 -10.66 -17.19 -4.05
C TYR A 208 -11.83 -16.80 -4.94
N LEU A 209 -11.65 -15.78 -5.76
CA LEU A 209 -12.58 -15.31 -6.77
C LEU A 209 -11.95 -15.48 -8.16
N ASP A 210 -12.59 -16.28 -9.00
CA ASP A 210 -12.31 -16.31 -10.41
C ASP A 210 -13.05 -15.15 -11.09
N LYS A 211 -12.34 -14.27 -11.77
CA LYS A 211 -12.94 -13.14 -12.50
C LYS A 211 -14.02 -13.60 -13.50
N THR A 212 -13.82 -14.75 -14.13
CA THR A 212 -14.76 -15.32 -15.11
C THR A 212 -16.07 -15.79 -14.49
N SER A 213 -16.09 -16.02 -13.18
CA SER A 213 -17.28 -16.44 -12.43
C SER A 213 -18.16 -15.28 -11.96
N ILE A 214 -17.70 -14.04 -12.11
CA ILE A 214 -18.42 -12.83 -11.66
C ILE A 214 -19.62 -12.60 -12.59
N LYS A 215 -20.81 -12.59 -12.01
CA LYS A 215 -22.06 -12.32 -12.73
C LYS A 215 -22.29 -10.81 -12.88
N PRO A 216 -23.01 -10.36 -13.91
CA PRO A 216 -23.29 -8.93 -14.13
C PRO A 216 -23.87 -8.19 -12.92
N ASN A 217 -24.71 -8.87 -12.12
CA ASN A 217 -25.40 -8.28 -10.97
C ASN A 217 -24.64 -8.49 -9.64
N ASP A 218 -23.50 -9.15 -9.63
CA ASP A 218 -22.71 -9.33 -8.41
C ASP A 218 -22.13 -7.99 -7.98
N SER A 219 -22.36 -7.62 -6.72
CA SER A 219 -21.71 -6.45 -6.13
C SER A 219 -20.24 -6.76 -5.84
N ILE A 220 -19.36 -5.93 -6.33
CA ILE A 220 -17.91 -6.09 -6.19
C ILE A 220 -17.27 -4.81 -5.67
N THR A 221 -16.12 -4.94 -5.05
CA THR A 221 -15.22 -3.83 -4.75
C THR A 221 -14.00 -3.94 -5.66
N VAL A 222 -13.67 -2.87 -6.35
CA VAL A 222 -12.56 -2.84 -7.29
C VAL A 222 -11.48 -1.90 -6.81
N TYR A 223 -10.28 -2.43 -6.68
CA TYR A 223 -9.06 -1.67 -6.41
C TYR A 223 -8.26 -1.57 -7.70
N LEU A 224 -7.69 -0.41 -7.94
CA LEU A 224 -7.07 -0.06 -9.22
C LEU A 224 -5.63 0.41 -9.05
N ARG A 225 -4.79 0.02 -9.98
CA ARG A 225 -3.53 0.71 -10.27
C ARG A 225 -3.63 1.38 -11.64
N PHE A 226 -3.14 2.60 -11.72
CA PHE A 226 -3.03 3.34 -12.97
C PHE A 226 -1.61 3.21 -13.52
N LYS A 227 -1.45 3.20 -14.84
CA LYS A 227 -0.15 3.18 -15.54
C LYS A 227 0.77 4.28 -15.05
N ASN A 228 0.21 5.45 -14.76
CA ASN A 228 0.92 6.55 -14.13
C ASN A 228 0.23 6.91 -12.81
N ILE A 229 0.88 6.62 -11.70
CA ILE A 229 0.36 6.90 -10.35
C ILE A 229 0.03 8.39 -10.14
N ARG A 230 0.72 9.31 -10.83
CA ARG A 230 0.52 10.77 -10.70
C ARG A 230 -0.83 11.23 -11.23
N ASP A 231 -1.46 10.44 -12.11
CA ASP A 231 -2.75 10.76 -12.70
C ASP A 231 -3.94 10.19 -11.90
N THR A 232 -3.69 9.51 -10.78
CA THR A 232 -4.72 8.83 -9.97
C THR A 232 -5.91 9.75 -9.65
N TYR A 233 -5.65 10.94 -9.11
CA TYR A 233 -6.71 11.89 -8.73
C TYR A 233 -7.49 12.48 -9.91
N LYS A 234 -6.95 12.37 -11.11
CA LYS A 234 -7.59 12.82 -12.37
C LYS A 234 -8.34 11.68 -13.04
N GLU A 235 -7.74 10.47 -13.09
CA GLU A 235 -8.27 9.36 -13.88
C GLU A 235 -9.38 8.58 -13.15
N LEU A 236 -9.29 8.42 -11.83
CA LEU A 236 -10.33 7.72 -11.07
C LEU A 236 -11.72 8.40 -11.17
N PRO A 237 -11.86 9.75 -11.04
CA PRO A 237 -13.13 10.41 -11.28
C PRO A 237 -13.64 10.30 -12.73
N LYS A 238 -12.75 10.26 -13.72
CA LYS A 238 -13.14 10.04 -15.12
C LYS A 238 -13.72 8.65 -15.34
N LEU A 239 -13.07 7.64 -14.73
CA LEU A 239 -13.58 6.27 -14.76
C LEU A 239 -14.96 6.19 -14.09
N ALA A 240 -15.15 6.77 -12.91
CA ALA A 240 -16.47 6.81 -12.24
C ALA A 240 -17.52 7.49 -13.13
N LYS A 241 -17.17 8.56 -13.82
CA LYS A 241 -18.05 9.23 -14.80
C LYS A 241 -18.41 8.30 -15.97
N SER A 242 -17.44 7.55 -16.51
CA SER A 242 -17.71 6.63 -17.63
C SER A 242 -18.59 5.43 -17.22
N LEU A 243 -18.58 5.07 -15.93
CA LEU A 243 -19.49 4.08 -15.32
C LEU A 243 -20.89 4.66 -15.05
N GLY A 244 -21.14 5.92 -15.35
CA GLY A 244 -22.44 6.56 -15.11
C GLY A 244 -22.71 6.91 -13.64
N TRP A 245 -21.70 6.94 -12.79
CA TRP A 245 -21.86 7.28 -11.37
C TRP A 245 -22.35 8.70 -11.20
N LYS A 246 -23.16 8.91 -10.18
CA LYS A 246 -23.64 10.25 -9.80
C LYS A 246 -22.72 10.89 -8.77
N THR A 247 -22.56 12.17 -8.86
CA THR A 247 -21.87 12.96 -7.83
C THR A 247 -22.81 13.22 -6.65
N ASN A 248 -22.23 13.42 -5.47
CA ASN A 248 -22.95 13.89 -4.30
C ASN A 248 -23.36 15.38 -4.46
N GLU A 249 -24.01 15.94 -3.46
CA GLU A 249 -24.41 17.37 -3.40
C GLU A 249 -23.27 18.38 -3.56
N TYR A 250 -22.03 17.94 -3.29
CA TYR A 250 -20.81 18.75 -3.46
C TYR A 250 -20.15 18.55 -4.83
N GLY A 251 -20.79 17.85 -5.77
CA GLY A 251 -20.24 17.56 -7.09
C GLY A 251 -19.09 16.55 -7.10
N LYS A 252 -18.89 15.77 -6.01
CA LYS A 252 -17.82 14.77 -5.89
C LYS A 252 -18.39 13.35 -5.98
N TYR A 253 -17.62 12.46 -6.62
CA TYR A 253 -17.89 11.04 -6.60
C TYR A 253 -17.49 10.43 -5.25
N ASN A 254 -18.17 9.37 -4.81
CA ASN A 254 -17.80 8.60 -3.62
C ASN A 254 -16.65 7.63 -3.96
N LEU A 255 -15.42 8.15 -3.95
CA LEU A 255 -14.20 7.46 -4.32
C LEU A 255 -13.25 7.36 -3.14
N LYS A 256 -12.55 6.25 -3.02
CA LYS A 256 -11.48 6.13 -2.05
C LYS A 256 -10.11 6.13 -2.74
N TYR A 257 -9.14 6.67 -2.06
CA TYR A 257 -7.76 6.76 -2.51
C TYR A 257 -6.84 6.18 -1.45
N ASN A 258 -5.81 5.48 -1.87
CA ASN A 258 -4.72 5.09 -0.98
C ASN A 258 -3.84 6.31 -0.67
N SER A 259 -4.39 7.22 0.11
CA SER A 259 -3.82 8.56 0.32
C SER A 259 -2.44 8.50 0.97
N ASN A 260 -2.20 7.53 1.87
CA ASN A 260 -0.90 7.37 2.51
C ASN A 260 0.17 6.90 1.53
N TYR A 261 -0.14 5.92 0.71
CA TYR A 261 0.76 5.42 -0.32
C TYR A 261 1.03 6.50 -1.38
N LEU A 262 -0.02 7.15 -1.90
CA LEU A 262 0.09 8.22 -2.87
C LEU A 262 0.94 9.38 -2.36
N LEU A 263 0.77 9.79 -1.10
CA LEU A 263 1.58 10.84 -0.49
C LEU A 263 3.07 10.48 -0.43
N LYS A 264 3.40 9.24 -0.08
CA LYS A 264 4.79 8.76 -0.06
C LYS A 264 5.40 8.66 -1.45
N MET A 265 4.56 8.45 -2.47
CA MET A 265 4.94 8.54 -3.88
C MET A 265 4.95 9.98 -4.42
N LEU A 266 4.82 10.99 -3.54
CA LEU A 266 4.75 12.43 -3.86
C LEU A 266 3.60 12.78 -4.82
N VAL A 267 2.48 12.08 -4.70
CA VAL A 267 1.24 12.32 -5.44
C VAL A 267 0.23 12.97 -4.50
N PHE A 268 -0.05 14.24 -4.72
CA PHE A 268 -0.90 15.06 -3.85
C PHE A 268 -2.31 15.20 -4.41
N SER A 269 -3.31 15.16 -3.53
CA SER A 269 -4.70 15.45 -3.90
C SER A 269 -4.87 16.93 -4.31
N PRO A 270 -5.94 17.27 -5.04
CA PRO A 270 -6.25 18.67 -5.35
C PRO A 270 -6.36 19.55 -4.10
N GLU A 271 -6.99 19.03 -3.04
CA GLU A 271 -7.12 19.74 -1.76
C GLU A 271 -5.78 19.94 -1.06
N GLN A 272 -4.90 18.93 -1.09
CA GLN A 272 -3.54 19.04 -0.56
C GLN A 272 -2.75 20.10 -1.33
N LYS A 273 -2.84 20.10 -2.66
CA LYS A 273 -2.17 21.12 -3.50
C LYS A 273 -2.69 22.53 -3.21
N ALA A 274 -4.02 22.69 -3.06
CA ALA A 274 -4.61 23.99 -2.73
C ALA A 274 -4.22 24.49 -1.33
N SER A 275 -3.98 23.58 -0.38
CA SER A 275 -3.60 23.90 1.00
C SER A 275 -2.08 23.90 1.24
N MET A 276 -1.26 23.87 0.19
CA MET A 276 0.21 23.89 0.31
C MET A 276 0.77 25.14 1.02
N SER A 277 -0.01 26.20 1.21
CA SER A 277 0.35 27.33 2.06
C SER A 277 0.37 26.99 3.56
N SER A 278 -0.15 25.84 3.97
CA SER A 278 -0.17 25.41 5.37
C SER A 278 0.92 24.37 5.63
N ILE A 279 2.06 24.82 6.08
CA ILE A 279 3.29 24.04 6.41
C ILE A 279 2.99 22.81 7.29
N SER A 280 1.93 22.85 8.09
CA SER A 280 1.58 21.78 9.05
C SER A 280 1.17 20.44 8.44
N LYS A 281 0.73 20.39 7.16
CA LYS A 281 0.28 19.15 6.49
C LYS A 281 1.40 18.41 5.74
N PHE A 282 2.55 19.05 5.59
CA PHE A 282 3.72 18.50 4.90
C PHE A 282 4.89 18.20 5.84
N SER A 283 4.63 18.12 7.14
CA SER A 283 5.70 18.07 8.16
C SER A 283 6.79 17.04 7.88
N THR A 284 6.46 15.84 7.42
CA THR A 284 7.46 14.81 7.23
C THR A 284 8.27 14.94 5.93
N PRO A 285 7.66 14.97 4.72
CA PRO A 285 8.45 15.11 3.49
C PRO A 285 9.18 16.45 3.37
N ILE A 286 8.56 17.57 3.80
CA ILE A 286 9.22 18.89 3.81
C ILE A 286 10.35 18.93 4.83
N MET A 287 10.18 18.33 6.00
CA MET A 287 11.25 18.23 6.98
C MET A 287 12.48 17.51 6.40
N TYR A 288 12.28 16.37 5.74
CA TYR A 288 13.40 15.65 5.09
C TYR A 288 14.03 16.45 3.96
N LEU A 289 13.22 17.11 3.13
CA LEU A 289 13.73 17.96 2.06
C LEU A 289 14.49 19.15 2.63
N THR A 290 14.00 19.77 3.69
CA THR A 290 14.68 20.90 4.37
C THR A 290 16.00 20.45 4.99
N ILE A 291 16.02 19.29 5.64
CA ILE A 291 17.25 18.70 6.19
C ILE A 291 18.26 18.43 5.06
N ALA A 292 17.79 17.84 3.95
CA ALA A 292 18.65 17.57 2.80
C ALA A 292 19.26 18.87 2.22
N ILE A 293 18.44 19.90 1.99
CA ILE A 293 18.90 21.21 1.49
C ILE A 293 19.89 21.85 2.47
N PHE A 294 19.58 21.84 3.76
CA PHE A 294 20.47 22.39 4.80
C PHE A 294 21.81 21.66 4.81
N THR A 295 21.78 20.34 4.72
CA THR A 295 23.00 19.52 4.70
C THR A 295 23.85 19.80 3.46
N VAL A 296 23.24 19.93 2.28
CA VAL A 296 23.95 20.34 1.05
C VAL A 296 24.61 21.72 1.24
N ALA A 297 23.88 22.68 1.81
CA ALA A 297 24.41 24.02 2.08
C ALA A 297 25.62 23.99 3.02
N VAL A 298 25.57 23.18 4.08
CA VAL A 298 26.70 22.99 5.01
C VAL A 298 27.90 22.41 4.28
N PHE A 299 27.74 21.41 3.43
CA PHE A 299 28.84 20.82 2.66
C PHE A 299 29.44 21.81 1.68
N VAL A 300 28.60 22.58 0.97
CA VAL A 300 29.09 23.65 0.08
C VAL A 300 29.91 24.67 0.87
N MET A 301 29.47 25.06 2.07
CA MET A 301 30.20 25.99 2.93
C MET A 301 31.55 25.41 3.39
N VAL A 302 31.61 24.13 3.76
CA VAL A 302 32.86 23.45 4.16
C VAL A 302 33.85 23.44 2.99
N ILE A 303 33.39 23.08 1.79
CA ILE A 303 34.24 23.08 0.59
C ILE A 303 34.72 24.50 0.27
N TYR A 304 33.83 25.49 0.31
CA TYR A 304 34.17 26.89 0.10
C TYR A 304 35.22 27.37 1.09
N ASN A 305 35.07 27.08 2.38
CA ASN A 305 36.03 27.46 3.41
C ASN A 305 37.40 26.81 3.21
N ALA A 306 37.43 25.53 2.79
CA ALA A 306 38.67 24.82 2.48
C ALA A 306 39.43 25.49 1.31
N PHE A 307 38.71 25.89 0.25
CA PHE A 307 39.29 26.63 -0.88
C PHE A 307 39.74 28.03 -0.49
N SER A 308 38.92 28.76 0.30
CA SER A 308 39.25 30.13 0.76
C SER A 308 40.49 30.15 1.64
N LEU A 309 40.62 29.23 2.60
CA LEU A 309 41.81 29.07 3.43
C LEU A 309 43.05 28.79 2.58
N SER A 310 42.93 27.92 1.58
CA SER A 310 44.04 27.64 0.65
C SER A 310 44.42 28.85 -0.19
N ALA A 311 43.44 29.64 -0.67
CA ALA A 311 43.69 30.86 -1.43
C ALA A 311 44.37 31.95 -0.57
N ASN A 312 43.88 32.16 0.67
CA ASN A 312 44.48 33.14 1.59
C ASN A 312 45.91 32.78 2.02
N ALA A 313 46.18 31.47 2.23
CA ALA A 313 47.55 31.02 2.52
C ALA A 313 48.51 31.27 1.36
N ARG A 314 48.01 31.42 0.14
CA ARG A 314 48.82 31.76 -1.04
C ARG A 314 49.11 33.27 -1.13
N LEU A 315 48.13 34.11 -0.80
CA LEU A 315 48.30 35.56 -0.82
C LEU A 315 49.34 36.02 0.21
N THR A 316 49.41 35.36 1.37
CA THR A 316 50.44 35.63 2.40
C THR A 316 51.84 35.11 2.04
N GLN A 317 51.96 34.24 1.04
CA GLN A 317 53.28 33.77 0.54
C GLN A 317 53.83 34.62 -0.63
N LEU A 318 53.00 35.47 -1.23
CA LEU A 318 53.35 36.33 -2.37
C LEU A 318 53.57 37.79 -1.96
N GLY A 319 53.24 38.16 -0.73
CA GLY A 319 53.56 39.43 -0.09
C GLY A 319 54.69 39.27 0.91
#